data_6cad02609de4762f629f607b1be1f017
#
_entry.id   6cad02609de4762f629f607b1be1f017
#
_cell.length_a   1.000
_cell.length_b   1.000
_cell.length_c   1.000
_cell.angle_alpha   90.00
_cell.angle_beta   90.00
_cell.angle_gamma   90.00
#
_symmetry.space_group_name_H-M   'P 1'
#
loop_
_entity.id
_entity.type
_entity.pdbx_description
1 polymer ?
#
loop_
_entity_poly.entity_id
_entity_poly.type
_entity_poly.pdbx_seq_one_letter_code
_entity_poly.pdbx_strand_id
1 'polypeptide(L)'
;MSVERLGTTEGANVPGMKVVPIISYAVVHNGIVSLCGIPADPVGNVKVQTRQVLDRIDQLLQMAGTDKAKLLVAQVWLADMSDFDDHNTIWNDWVDRQNPPVRACVGAPLWHPGVRVEIMVTAAK
;
A
#
# COMPACT_ATOMS: atom_id res chain seq x y z
N MET A 1 14.57 -7.09 21.86
CA MET A 1 13.34 -6.45 21.47
C MET A 1 12.59 -7.32 20.50
N SER A 2 11.30 -7.43 20.71
CA SER A 2 10.47 -8.30 19.90
C SER A 2 10.06 -7.64 18.59
N VAL A 3 9.79 -8.48 17.60
CA VAL A 3 9.17 -8.08 16.34
C VAL A 3 7.75 -8.61 16.36
N GLU A 4 6.78 -7.72 16.29
CA GLU A 4 5.37 -8.07 16.24
C GLU A 4 4.92 -8.21 14.79
N ARG A 5 4.25 -9.30 14.45
CA ARG A 5 3.72 -9.54 13.12
C ARG A 5 2.20 -9.63 13.17
N LEU A 6 1.53 -8.92 12.27
CA LEU A 6 0.08 -8.80 12.25
C LEU A 6 -0.44 -9.36 10.93
N GLY A 7 -1.27 -10.41 11.05
CA GLY A 7 -1.85 -11.08 9.90
C GLY A 7 -0.84 -11.86 9.06
N THR A 8 -1.36 -12.68 8.17
CA THR A 8 -0.55 -13.46 7.24
C THR A 8 -1.38 -13.83 6.02
N THR A 9 -0.70 -14.01 4.89
CA THR A 9 -1.30 -14.54 3.67
C THR A 9 -1.33 -16.06 3.64
N GLU A 10 -0.79 -16.74 4.67
CA GLU A 10 -0.79 -18.20 4.69
C GLU A 10 -2.22 -18.74 4.59
N GLY A 11 -2.45 -19.63 3.64
CA GLY A 11 -3.79 -20.17 3.36
C GLY A 11 -4.69 -19.27 2.53
N ALA A 12 -4.25 -18.07 2.16
CA ALA A 12 -5.03 -17.18 1.34
C ALA A 12 -5.13 -17.69 -0.11
N ASN A 13 -6.25 -17.37 -0.76
CA ASN A 13 -6.44 -17.63 -2.18
C ASN A 13 -6.63 -16.29 -2.89
N VAL A 14 -5.76 -16.02 -3.87
CA VAL A 14 -5.83 -14.80 -4.69
C VAL A 14 -6.15 -15.20 -6.12
N PRO A 15 -7.29 -14.77 -6.68
CA PRO A 15 -7.65 -15.09 -8.06
C PRO A 15 -6.52 -14.68 -9.04
N GLY A 16 -6.11 -15.62 -9.87
CA GLY A 16 -5.04 -15.42 -10.83
C GLY A 16 -3.64 -15.75 -10.31
N MET A 17 -3.47 -16.00 -9.03
CA MET A 17 -2.20 -16.46 -8.46
C MET A 17 -2.22 -17.97 -8.26
N LYS A 18 -1.21 -18.66 -8.80
CA LYS A 18 -1.01 -20.09 -8.55
C LYS A 18 -0.34 -20.34 -7.22
N VAL A 19 0.61 -19.50 -6.87
CA VAL A 19 1.36 -19.57 -5.61
C VAL A 19 1.29 -18.20 -4.95
N VAL A 20 0.63 -18.12 -3.80
CA VAL A 20 0.52 -16.89 -3.03
C VAL A 20 1.75 -16.80 -2.12
N PRO A 21 2.53 -15.70 -2.16
CA PRO A 21 3.69 -15.57 -1.27
C PRO A 21 3.22 -15.46 0.19
N ILE A 22 3.91 -16.15 1.08
CA ILE A 22 3.63 -16.09 2.52
C ILE A 22 4.32 -14.87 3.09
N ILE A 23 3.53 -13.88 3.51
CA ILE A 23 4.00 -12.63 4.10
C ILE A 23 3.12 -12.24 5.28
N SER A 24 3.62 -11.31 6.11
CA SER A 24 2.80 -10.60 7.10
C SER A 24 2.15 -9.38 6.45
N TYR A 25 0.96 -8.98 6.90
CA TYR A 25 0.35 -7.74 6.44
C TYR A 25 1.03 -6.52 7.03
N ALA A 26 1.46 -6.62 8.29
CA ALA A 26 2.19 -5.56 8.97
C ALA A 26 3.22 -6.15 9.92
N VAL A 27 4.32 -5.40 10.11
CA VAL A 27 5.36 -5.72 11.09
C VAL A 27 5.60 -4.48 11.93
N VAL A 28 5.66 -4.63 13.26
CA VAL A 28 5.93 -3.53 14.19
C VAL A 28 7.21 -3.84 14.95
N HIS A 29 8.15 -2.91 14.90
CA HIS A 29 9.43 -3.04 15.60
C HIS A 29 9.98 -1.64 15.91
N ASN A 30 10.39 -1.42 17.16
CA ASN A 30 10.99 -0.15 17.60
C ASN A 30 10.11 1.08 17.28
N GLY A 31 8.80 0.96 17.42
CA GLY A 31 7.89 2.07 17.15
C GLY A 31 7.67 2.37 15.67
N ILE A 32 8.15 1.51 14.77
CA ILE A 32 7.95 1.63 13.32
C ILE A 32 7.01 0.52 12.86
N VAL A 33 5.98 0.92 12.14
CA VAL A 33 5.04 0.01 11.46
C VAL A 33 5.43 -0.06 10.00
N SER A 34 5.66 -1.28 9.51
CA SER A 34 5.92 -1.53 8.08
C SER A 34 4.76 -2.36 7.53
N LEU A 35 4.06 -1.85 6.54
CA LEU A 35 3.02 -2.59 5.85
C LEU A 35 3.60 -3.36 4.68
N CYS A 36 2.96 -4.44 4.28
CA CYS A 36 3.29 -5.10 3.02
C CYS A 36 2.96 -4.19 1.83
N GLY A 37 3.51 -4.48 0.66
CA GLY A 37 3.09 -3.84 -0.57
C GLY A 37 1.63 -4.19 -0.87
N ILE A 38 0.82 -3.19 -1.19
CA ILE A 38 -0.61 -3.34 -1.44
C ILE A 38 -0.90 -3.08 -2.91
N PRO A 39 -1.08 -4.13 -3.75
CA PRO A 39 -1.55 -3.96 -5.11
C PRO A 39 -3.05 -3.76 -5.13
N ALA A 40 -3.54 -3.01 -6.12
CA ALA A 40 -4.97 -2.91 -6.37
C ALA A 40 -5.52 -4.22 -6.95
N ASP A 41 -6.83 -4.40 -6.88
CA ASP A 41 -7.51 -5.40 -7.70
C ASP A 41 -7.49 -4.95 -9.16
N PRO A 42 -7.46 -5.88 -10.14
CA PRO A 42 -7.34 -5.54 -11.56
C PRO A 42 -8.67 -5.08 -12.16
N VAL A 43 -9.33 -4.10 -11.54
CA VAL A 43 -10.65 -3.60 -11.93
C VAL A 43 -10.65 -2.08 -11.87
N GLY A 44 -11.10 -1.45 -12.95
CA GLY A 44 -11.27 -0.01 -13.02
C GLY A 44 -10.00 0.74 -13.44
N ASN A 45 -10.11 2.06 -13.52
CA ASN A 45 -9.00 2.94 -13.88
C ASN A 45 -8.08 3.19 -12.68
N VAL A 46 -7.01 3.94 -12.90
CA VAL A 46 -6.03 4.21 -11.83
C VAL A 46 -6.63 4.97 -10.66
N LYS A 47 -7.61 5.85 -10.89
CA LYS A 47 -8.25 6.59 -9.80
C LYS A 47 -9.01 5.66 -8.87
N VAL A 48 -9.81 4.74 -9.43
CA VAL A 48 -10.54 3.72 -8.67
C VAL A 48 -9.56 2.83 -7.91
N GLN A 49 -8.52 2.36 -8.58
CA GLN A 49 -7.54 1.47 -7.97
C GLN A 49 -6.73 2.15 -6.88
N THR A 50 -6.33 3.40 -7.08
CA THR A 50 -5.61 4.17 -6.06
C THR A 50 -6.46 4.33 -4.81
N ARG A 51 -7.74 4.67 -4.96
CA ARG A 51 -8.65 4.79 -3.81
C ARG A 51 -8.75 3.47 -3.04
N GLN A 52 -8.90 2.37 -3.75
CA GLN A 52 -8.97 1.05 -3.13
C GLN A 52 -7.72 0.71 -2.31
N VAL A 53 -6.54 0.97 -2.89
CA VAL A 53 -5.27 0.70 -2.20
C VAL A 53 -5.13 1.57 -0.95
N LEU A 54 -5.47 2.85 -1.06
CA LEU A 54 -5.38 3.77 0.08
C LEU A 54 -6.35 3.41 1.19
N ASP A 55 -7.56 2.95 0.86
CA ASP A 55 -8.52 2.47 1.86
C ASP A 55 -7.98 1.23 2.60
N ARG A 56 -7.34 0.32 1.89
CA ARG A 56 -6.69 -0.84 2.51
C ARG A 56 -5.54 -0.43 3.42
N ILE A 57 -4.74 0.54 3.01
CA ILE A 57 -3.67 1.09 3.84
C ILE A 57 -4.24 1.67 5.13
N ASP A 58 -5.32 2.45 5.06
CA ASP A 58 -5.99 2.98 6.25
C ASP A 58 -6.39 1.86 7.22
N GLN A 59 -6.99 0.79 6.70
CA GLN A 59 -7.42 -0.35 7.52
C GLN A 59 -6.23 -1.04 8.20
N LEU A 60 -5.14 -1.26 7.47
CA LEU A 60 -3.95 -1.92 8.01
C LEU A 60 -3.22 -1.04 9.02
N LEU A 61 -3.15 0.28 8.80
CA LEU A 61 -2.59 1.21 9.76
C LEU A 61 -3.39 1.19 11.06
N GLN A 62 -4.72 1.21 10.97
CA GLN A 62 -5.59 1.13 12.14
C GLN A 62 -5.39 -0.18 12.91
N MET A 63 -5.31 -1.31 12.21
CA MET A 63 -5.02 -2.61 12.81
C MET A 63 -3.69 -2.59 13.57
N ALA A 64 -2.70 -1.88 13.06
CA ALA A 64 -1.38 -1.78 13.69
C ALA A 64 -1.30 -0.70 14.77
N GLY A 65 -2.39 0.03 15.04
CA GLY A 65 -2.44 1.03 16.10
C GLY A 65 -1.88 2.39 15.72
N THR A 66 -1.92 2.76 14.44
CA THR A 66 -1.45 4.05 13.94
C THR A 66 -2.41 4.59 12.88
N ASP A 67 -2.05 5.67 12.21
CA ASP A 67 -2.87 6.28 11.18
C ASP A 67 -2.00 7.04 10.16
N LYS A 68 -2.64 7.57 9.11
CA LYS A 68 -1.94 8.23 8.02
C LYS A 68 -1.26 9.55 8.41
N ALA A 69 -1.62 10.15 9.53
CA ALA A 69 -0.92 11.34 10.03
C ALA A 69 0.50 11.03 10.50
N LYS A 70 0.81 9.75 10.71
CA LYS A 70 2.12 9.28 11.18
C LYS A 70 2.91 8.55 10.10
N LEU A 71 2.52 8.66 8.84
CA LEU A 71 3.27 8.08 7.73
C LEU A 71 4.67 8.69 7.65
N LEU A 72 5.67 7.84 7.41
CA LEU A 72 7.07 8.21 7.25
C LEU A 72 7.51 8.15 5.80
N VAL A 73 7.30 7.00 5.15
CA VAL A 73 7.75 6.74 3.78
C VAL A 73 6.62 6.07 3.01
N ALA A 74 6.44 6.49 1.77
CA ALA A 74 5.57 5.81 0.82
C ALA A 74 6.34 5.52 -0.46
N GLN A 75 6.24 4.29 -0.93
CA GLN A 75 6.73 3.87 -2.24
C GLN A 75 5.54 3.51 -3.11
N VAL A 76 5.44 4.14 -4.28
CA VAL A 76 4.38 3.91 -5.25
C VAL A 76 4.98 3.33 -6.52
N TRP A 77 4.35 2.27 -7.06
CA TRP A 77 4.64 1.70 -8.37
C TRP A 77 3.41 1.86 -9.25
N LEU A 78 3.61 2.42 -10.45
CA LEU A 78 2.57 2.53 -11.46
C LEU A 78 2.94 1.65 -12.66
N ALA A 79 1.97 0.89 -13.15
CA ALA A 79 2.18 0.07 -14.35
C ALA A 79 2.42 0.93 -15.58
N ASP A 80 1.84 2.14 -15.62
CA ASP A 80 1.95 3.09 -16.72
C ASP A 80 2.10 4.50 -16.13
N MET A 81 3.21 5.16 -16.43
CA MET A 81 3.48 6.50 -15.89
C MET A 81 2.57 7.59 -16.49
N SER A 82 1.84 7.29 -17.56
CA SER A 82 0.78 8.20 -18.03
C SER A 82 -0.36 8.36 -17.01
N ASP A 83 -0.45 7.46 -16.04
CA ASP A 83 -1.41 7.53 -14.92
C ASP A 83 -0.96 8.43 -13.77
N PHE A 84 0.23 9.03 -13.85
CA PHE A 84 0.85 9.74 -12.74
C PHE A 84 -0.05 10.86 -12.19
N ASP A 85 -0.56 11.72 -13.06
CA ASP A 85 -1.37 12.87 -12.63
C ASP A 85 -2.69 12.42 -12.01
N ASP A 86 -3.37 11.47 -12.61
CA ASP A 86 -4.64 10.94 -12.09
C ASP A 86 -4.45 10.25 -10.74
N HIS A 87 -3.38 9.47 -10.61
CA HIS A 87 -3.00 8.86 -9.33
C HIS A 87 -2.74 9.94 -8.27
N ASN A 88 -1.97 10.96 -8.61
CA ASN A 88 -1.64 12.05 -7.68
C ASN A 88 -2.88 12.82 -7.20
N THR A 89 -3.90 12.96 -8.04
CA THR A 89 -5.15 13.60 -7.65
C THR A 89 -5.80 12.88 -6.46
N ILE A 90 -5.85 11.55 -6.51
CA ILE A 90 -6.42 10.73 -5.44
C ILE A 90 -5.51 10.72 -4.21
N TRP A 91 -4.19 10.60 -4.42
CA TRP A 91 -3.22 10.70 -3.34
C TRP A 91 -3.38 12.01 -2.56
N ASN A 92 -3.47 13.14 -3.26
CA ASN A 92 -3.59 14.46 -2.63
C ASN A 92 -4.90 14.64 -1.86
N ASP A 93 -5.98 13.98 -2.29
CA ASP A 93 -7.25 13.98 -1.56
C ASP A 93 -7.17 13.16 -0.28
N TRP A 94 -6.32 12.15 -0.25
CA TRP A 94 -6.22 11.20 0.86
C TRP A 94 -5.16 11.59 1.90
N VAL A 95 -3.99 12.05 1.46
CA VAL A 95 -2.84 12.29 2.34
C VAL A 95 -3.17 13.35 3.40
N ASP A 96 -2.62 13.18 4.62
CA ASP A 96 -2.68 14.24 5.62
C ASP A 96 -1.76 15.38 5.17
N ARG A 97 -2.36 16.50 4.76
CA ARG A 97 -1.63 17.62 4.15
C ARG A 97 -0.70 18.32 5.13
N GLN A 98 -0.95 18.18 6.43
CA GLN A 98 -0.09 18.76 7.47
C GLN A 98 1.05 17.83 7.85
N ASN A 99 0.94 16.54 7.55
CA ASN A 99 1.90 15.53 7.93
C ASN A 99 2.19 14.57 6.75
N PRO A 100 2.62 15.09 5.59
CA PRO A 100 2.85 14.22 4.44
C PRO A 100 4.13 13.39 4.63
N PRO A 101 4.13 12.13 4.17
CA PRO A 101 5.35 11.33 4.16
C PRO A 101 6.31 11.77 3.07
N VAL A 102 7.56 11.33 3.15
CA VAL A 102 8.41 11.32 1.95
C VAL A 102 7.90 10.23 1.00
N ARG A 103 8.03 10.44 -0.31
CA ARG A 103 7.46 9.52 -1.30
C ARG A 103 8.36 9.40 -2.52
N ALA A 104 8.43 8.20 -3.07
CA ALA A 104 8.89 7.97 -4.44
C ALA A 104 7.77 7.30 -5.24
N CYS A 105 7.67 7.64 -6.53
CA CYS A 105 6.72 7.03 -7.45
C CYS A 105 7.45 6.70 -8.74
N VAL A 106 7.46 5.42 -9.10
CA VAL A 106 8.18 4.92 -10.27
C VAL A 106 7.30 3.99 -11.10
N GLY A 107 7.65 3.81 -12.36
CA GLY A 107 7.00 2.83 -13.22
C GLY A 107 7.61 1.45 -13.05
N ALA A 108 6.77 0.42 -13.05
CA ALA A 108 7.22 -0.97 -12.99
C ALA A 108 6.13 -1.91 -13.52
N PRO A 109 6.49 -3.05 -14.09
CA PRO A 109 5.53 -4.12 -14.32
C PRO A 109 4.98 -4.61 -12.98
N LEU A 110 3.66 -4.80 -12.90
CA LEU A 110 3.01 -5.35 -11.71
C LEU A 110 2.61 -6.80 -11.97
N TRP A 111 2.17 -7.51 -10.91
CA TRP A 111 1.96 -8.96 -10.96
C TRP A 111 0.85 -9.40 -11.94
N HIS A 112 -0.08 -8.51 -12.29
CA HIS A 112 -1.21 -8.81 -13.17
C HIS A 112 -1.42 -7.64 -14.14
N PRO A 113 -1.72 -7.90 -15.43
CA PRO A 113 -1.84 -6.84 -16.43
C PRO A 113 -2.89 -5.77 -16.12
N GLY A 114 -3.94 -6.12 -15.36
CA GLY A 114 -4.99 -5.18 -14.99
C GLY A 114 -4.69 -4.37 -13.74
N VAL A 115 -3.61 -4.67 -13.00
CA VAL A 115 -3.20 -3.93 -11.82
C VAL A 115 -2.41 -2.70 -12.26
N ARG A 116 -2.88 -1.52 -11.91
CA ARG A 116 -2.28 -0.25 -12.36
C ARG A 116 -1.44 0.43 -11.29
N VAL A 117 -1.61 0.07 -10.02
CA VAL A 117 -0.91 0.72 -8.91
C VAL A 117 -0.68 -0.27 -7.75
N GLU A 118 0.47 -0.10 -7.12
CA GLU A 118 0.82 -0.77 -5.86
C GLU A 118 1.49 0.24 -4.95
N ILE A 119 1.21 0.20 -3.64
CA ILE A 119 1.80 1.14 -2.67
C ILE A 119 2.28 0.37 -1.44
N MET A 120 3.45 0.74 -0.94
CA MET A 120 4.02 0.23 0.31
C MET A 120 4.41 1.41 1.20
N VAL A 121 4.04 1.34 2.48
CA VAL A 121 4.30 2.45 3.40
C VAL A 121 4.91 1.98 4.71
N THR A 122 5.62 2.91 5.37
CA THR A 122 5.98 2.80 6.77
C THR A 122 5.39 3.97 7.54
N ALA A 123 5.12 3.75 8.83
CA ALA A 123 4.56 4.76 9.72
C ALA A 123 5.19 4.65 11.10
N ALA A 124 5.15 5.76 11.87
CA ALA A 124 5.41 5.70 13.29
C ALA A 124 4.19 5.14 14.02
N LYS A 125 4.43 4.47 15.12
CA LYS A 125 3.36 3.97 15.97
C LYS A 125 3.09 4.91 17.15
#